data_c903825b63d81f9ff5a259f14fb4ffee
#
_entry.id   c903825b63d81f9ff5a259f14fb4ffee
#
_cell.length_a   1.000
_cell.length_b   1.000
_cell.length_c   1.000
_cell.angle_alpha   90.00
_cell.angle_beta   90.00
_cell.angle_gamma   90.00
#
_symmetry.space_group_name_H-M   'P 1'
#
loop_
_entity.id
_entity.type
_entity.pdbx_description
1 polymer ?
#
loop_
_entity_poly.entity_id
_entity_poly.type
_entity_poly.pdbx_seq_one_letter_code
_entity_poly.pdbx_strand_id
1 'polypeptide(L)'
;MAKEISVYPNPFDYYIILEITCEEDLDCIILLADVKEEKIVRMLGAGLKAGINRIPLDDLQLLAPGTYQMNIKTATGDFIYQTKVFKQSPDTPAINLN
;
A
#
# COMPACT_ATOMS: atom_id res chain seq x y z
N MET A 1 -14.31 -7.09 10.99
CA MET A 1 -12.88 -6.87 11.21
C MET A 1 -12.06 -7.56 10.13
N ALA A 2 -10.94 -7.02 9.77
CA ALA A 2 -10.08 -7.65 8.79
C ALA A 2 -9.40 -8.86 9.43
N LYS A 3 -9.33 -9.98 8.69
CA LYS A 3 -8.72 -11.22 9.18
C LYS A 3 -7.35 -11.44 8.58
N GLU A 4 -7.19 -11.19 7.29
CA GLU A 4 -5.93 -11.40 6.60
C GLU A 4 -5.68 -10.24 5.66
N ILE A 5 -4.44 -9.78 5.62
CA ILE A 5 -4.06 -8.68 4.77
C ILE A 5 -2.74 -9.04 4.09
N SER A 6 -2.73 -8.93 2.76
CA SER A 6 -1.53 -9.13 1.97
C SER A 6 -1.28 -7.89 1.13
N VAL A 7 -0.02 -7.53 0.96
CA VAL A 7 0.38 -6.37 0.19
C VAL A 7 1.47 -6.81 -0.77
N TYR A 8 1.24 -6.61 -2.07
CA TYR A 8 2.20 -7.05 -3.07
C TYR A 8 2.07 -6.26 -4.36
N PRO A 9 3.13 -6.21 -5.17
CA PRO A 9 4.46 -6.75 -4.93
C PRO A 9 5.23 -5.91 -3.93
N ASN A 10 6.25 -6.49 -3.34
CA ASN A 10 7.14 -5.77 -2.45
C ASN A 10 8.52 -6.39 -2.60
N PRO A 11 9.49 -5.70 -3.21
CA PRO A 11 9.44 -4.30 -3.64
C PRO A 11 8.46 -4.05 -4.79
N PHE A 12 8.03 -2.80 -4.91
CA PHE A 12 7.08 -2.43 -5.94
C PHE A 12 7.68 -1.42 -6.91
N ASP A 13 7.10 -1.34 -8.10
CA ASP A 13 7.51 -0.37 -9.13
C ASP A 13 6.47 0.72 -9.27
N TYR A 14 5.33 0.42 -9.86
CA TYR A 14 4.34 1.45 -10.14
C TYR A 14 2.95 1.12 -9.62
N TYR A 15 2.78 -0.02 -8.95
CA TYR A 15 1.50 -0.32 -8.30
C TYR A 15 1.70 -1.25 -7.12
N ILE A 16 0.71 -1.25 -6.24
CA ILE A 16 0.63 -2.17 -5.10
C ILE A 16 -0.80 -2.67 -5.06
N ILE A 17 -0.97 -3.95 -4.80
CA ILE A 17 -2.28 -4.53 -4.58
C ILE A 17 -2.40 -4.85 -3.09
N LEU A 18 -3.51 -4.41 -2.50
CA LEU A 18 -3.86 -4.83 -1.14
C LEU A 18 -4.96 -5.86 -1.24
N GLU A 19 -4.74 -7.00 -0.64
CA GLU A 19 -5.75 -8.05 -0.59
C GLU A 19 -6.18 -8.19 0.86
N ILE A 20 -7.42 -7.84 1.14
CA ILE A 20 -7.92 -7.78 2.51
C ILE A 20 -9.15 -8.66 2.64
N THR A 21 -9.10 -9.61 3.56
CA THR A 21 -10.23 -10.49 3.84
C THR A 21 -10.94 -9.99 5.10
N CYS A 22 -12.23 -9.72 4.97
CA CYS A 22 -13.04 -9.22 6.06
C CYS A 22 -14.16 -10.17 6.40
N GLU A 23 -14.54 -10.22 7.68
CA GLU A 23 -15.69 -11.01 8.11
C GLU A 23 -16.99 -10.26 7.86
N GLU A 24 -16.94 -8.95 7.83
CA GLU A 24 -18.12 -8.11 7.60
C GLU A 24 -17.68 -6.85 6.87
N ASP A 25 -18.67 -6.09 6.41
CA ASP A 25 -18.36 -4.85 5.69
C ASP A 25 -17.65 -3.88 6.61
N LEU A 26 -16.70 -3.13 6.05
CA LEU A 26 -15.85 -2.25 6.85
C LEU A 26 -15.36 -1.10 5.99
N ASP A 27 -15.57 0.13 6.46
CA ASP A 27 -14.99 1.30 5.81
C ASP A 27 -13.61 1.56 6.37
N CYS A 28 -12.64 1.79 5.50
CA CYS A 28 -11.28 2.00 5.94
C CYS A 28 -10.60 3.09 5.11
N ILE A 29 -9.45 3.53 5.62
CA ILE A 29 -8.60 4.50 4.97
C ILE A 29 -7.23 3.87 4.84
N ILE A 30 -6.69 3.91 3.62
CA ILE A 30 -5.36 3.37 3.31
C ILE A 30 -4.42 4.53 3.08
N LEU A 31 -3.31 4.53 3.79
CA LEU A 31 -2.32 5.60 3.74
C LEU A 31 -0.97 5.03 3.34
N LEU A 32 -0.29 5.71 2.43
CA LEU A 32 1.08 5.38 2.08
C LEU A 32 1.94 6.59 2.42
N ALA A 33 2.93 6.41 3.26
CA ALA A 33 3.77 7.50 3.76
C ALA A 33 5.24 7.24 3.43
N ASP A 34 5.93 8.30 3.06
CA ASP A 34 7.38 8.27 2.85
C ASP A 34 8.04 8.28 4.22
N VAL A 35 8.79 7.25 4.53
CA VAL A 35 9.42 7.12 5.85
C VAL A 35 10.49 8.20 6.04
N LYS A 36 11.28 8.46 5.00
CA LYS A 36 12.37 9.42 5.09
C LYS A 36 11.86 10.85 5.23
N GLU A 37 10.86 11.21 4.42
CA GLU A 37 10.31 12.56 4.42
C GLU A 37 9.22 12.74 5.46
N GLU A 38 8.75 11.65 6.04
CA GLU A 38 7.70 11.67 7.06
C GLU A 38 6.44 12.38 6.57
N LYS A 39 6.02 12.02 5.35
CA LYS A 39 4.80 12.62 4.80
C LYS A 39 3.99 11.59 4.03
N ILE A 40 2.69 11.81 4.03
CA ILE A 40 1.76 10.96 3.30
C ILE A 40 1.83 11.29 1.82
N VAL A 41 2.09 10.29 1.00
CA VAL A 41 2.19 10.46 -0.45
C VAL A 41 0.96 9.96 -1.18
N ARG A 42 0.15 9.12 -0.53
CA ARG A 42 -1.08 8.63 -1.13
C ARG A 42 -2.09 8.30 -0.04
N MET A 43 -3.35 8.60 -0.28
CA MET A 43 -4.44 8.31 0.65
C MET A 43 -5.65 7.83 -0.15
N LEU A 44 -6.29 6.78 0.32
CA LEU A 44 -7.44 6.20 -0.37
C LEU A 44 -8.46 5.70 0.63
N GLY A 45 -9.70 6.18 0.50
CA GLY A 45 -10.79 5.62 1.28
C GLY A 45 -11.36 4.41 0.54
N ALA A 46 -11.69 3.36 1.25
CA ALA A 46 -12.20 2.14 0.66
C ALA A 46 -13.30 1.53 1.50
N GLY A 47 -14.39 1.13 0.84
CA GLY A 47 -15.45 0.38 1.48
C GLY A 47 -15.21 -1.09 1.20
N LEU A 48 -14.82 -1.83 2.23
CA LEU A 48 -14.57 -3.26 2.11
C LEU A 48 -15.85 -4.03 2.34
N LYS A 49 -15.97 -5.15 1.63
CA LYS A 49 -17.11 -6.04 1.78
C LYS A 49 -16.66 -7.31 2.48
N ALA A 50 -17.60 -8.00 3.10
CA ALA A 50 -17.32 -9.31 3.66
C ALA A 50 -16.73 -10.18 2.57
N GLY A 51 -15.67 -10.92 2.88
CA GLY A 51 -14.95 -11.74 1.92
C GLY A 51 -13.64 -11.09 1.51
N ILE A 52 -13.16 -11.45 0.33
CA ILE A 52 -11.86 -11.00 -0.17
C ILE A 52 -12.02 -9.73 -0.99
N ASN A 53 -11.22 -8.72 -0.65
CA ASN A 53 -11.20 -7.44 -1.35
C ASN A 53 -9.80 -7.23 -1.93
N ARG A 54 -9.74 -6.84 -3.21
CA ARG A 54 -8.48 -6.49 -3.84
C ARG A 54 -8.53 -5.03 -4.22
N ILE A 55 -7.61 -4.25 -3.68
CA ILE A 55 -7.59 -2.81 -3.86
C ILE A 55 -6.25 -2.41 -4.46
N PRO A 56 -6.26 -1.87 -5.69
CA PRO A 56 -5.01 -1.42 -6.29
C PRO A 56 -4.69 0.00 -5.88
N LEU A 57 -3.41 0.26 -5.64
CA LEU A 57 -2.86 1.60 -5.59
C LEU A 57 -2.03 1.75 -6.85
N ASP A 58 -2.54 2.52 -7.80
CA ASP A 58 -1.89 2.69 -9.10
C ASP A 58 -1.09 3.99 -9.15
N ASP A 59 -0.38 4.17 -10.25
CA ASP A 59 0.31 5.43 -10.56
C ASP A 59 1.35 5.79 -9.51
N LEU A 60 2.10 4.78 -9.06
CA LEU A 60 3.15 5.00 -8.08
C LEU A 60 4.52 5.17 -8.72
N GLN A 61 4.59 5.21 -10.05
CA GLN A 61 5.86 5.26 -10.75
C GLN A 61 6.66 6.52 -10.49
N LEU A 62 5.99 7.61 -10.11
CA LEU A 62 6.68 8.86 -9.85
C LEU A 62 7.20 9.00 -8.42
N LEU A 63 6.91 8.05 -7.57
CA LEU A 63 7.45 8.08 -6.21
C LEU A 63 8.95 7.81 -6.24
N ALA A 64 9.67 8.50 -5.40
CA ALA A 64 11.12 8.29 -5.28
C ALA A 64 11.40 6.88 -4.76
N PRO A 65 12.48 6.24 -5.20
CA PRO A 65 12.87 4.96 -4.60
C PRO A 65 13.13 5.11 -3.11
N GLY A 66 12.78 4.09 -2.35
CA GLY A 66 13.02 4.12 -0.92
C GLY A 66 11.96 3.36 -0.16
N THR A 67 11.92 3.58 1.13
CA THR A 67 11.03 2.89 2.05
C THR A 67 9.79 3.71 2.31
N TYR A 68 8.65 3.06 2.20
CA TYR A 68 7.36 3.66 2.50
C TYR A 68 6.65 2.82 3.55
N GLN A 69 5.76 3.44 4.28
CA GLN A 69 4.96 2.74 5.27
C GLN A 69 3.51 2.77 4.84
N MET A 70 2.89 1.60 4.83
CA MET A 70 1.49 1.49 4.52
C MET A 70 0.71 1.27 5.80
N ASN A 71 -0.30 2.10 6.01
CA ASN A 71 -1.17 2.01 7.17
C ASN A 71 -2.60 1.85 6.71
N ILE A 72 -3.33 0.97 7.35
CA ILE A 72 -4.75 0.81 7.10
C ILE A 72 -5.45 1.09 8.42
N LYS A 73 -6.41 2.01 8.38
CA LYS A 73 -7.18 2.41 9.55
C LYS A 73 -8.66 2.26 9.26
N THR A 74 -9.44 2.05 10.31
CA THR A 74 -10.90 2.15 10.17
C THR A 74 -11.25 3.61 9.91
N ALA A 75 -12.48 3.84 9.45
CA ALA A 75 -12.96 5.20 9.22
C ALA A 75 -12.97 6.02 10.50
N THR A 76 -13.01 5.37 11.67
CA THR A 76 -13.00 6.05 12.95
C THR A 76 -11.58 6.26 13.49
N GLY A 77 -10.56 5.81 12.75
CA GLY A 77 -9.17 6.11 13.08
C GLY A 77 -8.40 5.01 13.79
N ASP A 78 -9.01 3.86 14.00
CA ASP A 78 -8.31 2.75 14.65
C ASP A 78 -7.39 2.03 13.67
N PHE A 79 -6.19 1.72 14.09
CA PHE A 79 -5.25 1.00 13.24
C PHE A 79 -5.70 -0.44 13.04
N ILE A 80 -5.64 -0.90 11.80
CA ILE A 80 -5.91 -2.29 11.46
C ILE A 80 -4.60 -2.99 11.10
N TYR A 81 -3.72 -2.33 10.34
CA TYR A 81 -2.56 -2.98 9.77
C TYR A 81 -1.49 -1.94 9.44
N GLN A 82 -0.24 -2.33 9.56
CA GLN A 82 0.87 -1.46 9.25
C GLN A 82 2.01 -2.32 8.74
N THR A 83 2.59 -1.93 7.61
CA THR A 83 3.71 -2.66 7.04
C THR A 83 4.59 -1.70 6.24
N LYS A 84 5.84 -2.11 6.03
CA LYS A 84 6.75 -1.35 5.18
C LYS A 84 6.79 -1.96 3.80
N VAL A 85 6.85 -1.08 2.79
CA VAL A 85 6.99 -1.49 1.41
C VAL A 85 8.13 -0.70 0.79
N PHE A 86 8.78 -1.29 -0.22
CA PHE A 86 9.98 -0.70 -0.79
C PHE A 86 9.77 -0.40 -2.26
N LYS A 87 10.02 0.86 -2.64
CA LYS A 87 9.94 1.28 -4.03
C LYS A 87 11.29 1.03 -4.69
N GLN A 88 11.28 0.29 -5.78
CA GLN A 88 12.50 -0.01 -6.51
C GLN A 88 12.98 1.18 -7.30
N SER A 89 14.29 1.21 -7.54
CA SER A 89 14.86 2.19 -8.44
C SER A 89 14.56 1.74 -9.87
N PRO A 90 13.97 2.61 -10.69
CA PRO A 90 13.56 2.20 -12.02
C PRO A 90 14.71 2.03 -13.02
N ASP A 91 15.83 2.62 -12.73
CA ASP A 91 16.95 2.56 -13.66
C ASP A 91 18.00 1.56 -13.28
N THR A 92 17.59 0.62 -12.55
CA THR A 92 18.45 -0.48 -12.25
C THR A 92 18.78 -1.19 -13.48
N PRO A 93 19.70 -1.41 -13.66
CA PRO A 93 20.20 -1.89 -14.66
C PRO A 93 20.57 -1.39 -15.72
N ALA A 94 20.36 -0.98 -15.73
CA ALA A 94 20.45 -0.71 -16.88
C ALA A 94 21.46 -1.25 -17.68
N ILE A 95 21.45 -1.55 -17.33
CA ILE A 95 21.95 -1.98 -17.77
C ILE A 95 22.77 -2.06 -18.57
N ASN A 96 23.07 -2.07 -18.33
CA ASN A 96 23.79 -2.25 -18.86
C ASN A 96 24.24 -2.55 -19.61
N LEU A 97 24.19 -2.56 -19.64
CA LEU A 97 24.50 -2.94 -20.30
C LEU A 97 25.13 -2.89 -21.13
N ASN A 98 25.37 -2.86 -21.18
CA ASN A 98 26.04 -2.97 -21.89
C ASN A 98 26.65 -3.18 -22.06
#